data_b94b74925d056d0e4e2045b3edd665c6
#
_entry.id   b94b74925d056d0e4e2045b3edd665c6
#
_cell.length_a   1.000
_cell.length_b   1.000
_cell.length_c   1.000
_cell.angle_alpha   90.00
_cell.angle_beta   90.00
_cell.angle_gamma   90.00
#
_symmetry.space_group_name_H-M   'P 1'
#
loop_
_entity.id
_entity.type
_entity.pdbx_description
1 polymer ?
#
loop_
_entity_poly.entity_id
_entity_poly.type
_entity_poly.pdbx_seq_one_letter_code
_entity_poly.pdbx_strand_id
1 'polypeptide(L)'
;MRRPLLRLLRLFCFLNLLYFISACGKPTQPHLTIGSKFFTEQVILAELLAQHIEARTNIPVVRKTNLGGTLLVHKALLSGDLDLYVEYTGTALTAVLNESPDNEDAAQIFGRVRRQYSERFHLDLSEPLGFENTFAMVIRQNDAQTLHLRTMSDLAPIAPKWHAGVGYEFLERPDGFPGWSARYNLHFAAPPNVMDLGLLYRALVDHQVDIVAGNSTDGLIDSLHLVAVEDNLHYFPPYDAVPIVRHAALEKFPELRAALADLHNKISPAEMRHLNAQVDADQRDVAAVVRAFRASKNL
;
A
#
# COMPACT_ATOMS: atom_id res chain seq x y z
N MET A 1 -48.52 -45.84 -37.81
CA MET A 1 -47.25 -45.27 -38.23
C MET A 1 -46.84 -44.08 -37.41
N ARG A 2 -46.72 -44.12 -36.06
CA ARG A 2 -46.35 -42.98 -35.19
C ARG A 2 -45.24 -43.29 -34.17
N ARG A 3 -44.54 -44.44 -34.26
CA ARG A 3 -43.51 -44.84 -33.26
C ARG A 3 -42.04 -44.48 -33.57
N PRO A 4 -41.59 -44.24 -34.80
CA PRO A 4 -40.16 -43.87 -35.04
C PRO A 4 -39.82 -42.45 -34.68
N LEU A 5 -40.76 -41.48 -34.78
CA LEU A 5 -40.51 -40.07 -34.53
C LEU A 5 -40.18 -39.76 -33.04
N LEU A 6 -40.86 -40.50 -32.12
CA LEU A 6 -40.65 -40.35 -30.67
C LEU A 6 -39.26 -40.86 -30.21
N ARG A 7 -38.71 -41.86 -30.88
CA ARG A 7 -37.37 -42.40 -30.59
C ARG A 7 -36.27 -41.47 -31.07
N LEU A 8 -36.46 -40.83 -32.24
CA LEU A 8 -35.50 -39.81 -32.72
C LEU A 8 -35.46 -38.57 -31.83
N LEU A 9 -36.63 -38.11 -31.32
CA LEU A 9 -36.72 -36.96 -30.44
C LEU A 9 -36.05 -37.21 -29.07
N ARG A 10 -36.17 -38.43 -28.53
CA ARG A 10 -35.50 -38.83 -27.28
C ARG A 10 -33.97 -38.94 -27.45
N LEU A 11 -33.49 -39.43 -28.60
CA LEU A 11 -32.05 -39.49 -28.90
C LEU A 11 -31.46 -38.11 -29.06
N PHE A 12 -32.19 -37.17 -29.69
CA PHE A 12 -31.74 -35.76 -29.85
C PHE A 12 -31.70 -34.99 -28.51
N CYS A 13 -32.64 -35.24 -27.61
CA CYS A 13 -32.60 -34.66 -26.26
C CYS A 13 -31.47 -35.21 -25.40
N PHE A 14 -31.14 -36.51 -25.54
CA PHE A 14 -30.00 -37.11 -24.81
C PHE A 14 -28.64 -36.63 -25.34
N LEU A 15 -28.50 -36.45 -26.66
CA LEU A 15 -27.27 -35.89 -27.24
C LEU A 15 -27.05 -34.42 -26.84
N ASN A 16 -28.11 -33.61 -26.76
CA ASN A 16 -27.97 -32.19 -26.28
C ASN A 16 -27.71 -32.13 -24.77
N LEU A 17 -28.17 -33.05 -23.96
CA LEU A 17 -27.89 -33.09 -22.53
C LEU A 17 -26.41 -33.45 -22.24
N LEU A 18 -25.80 -34.31 -23.10
CA LEU A 18 -24.36 -34.64 -23.02
C LEU A 18 -23.44 -33.49 -23.47
N TYR A 19 -23.93 -32.61 -24.35
CA TYR A 19 -23.17 -31.41 -24.77
C TYR A 19 -23.12 -30.32 -23.68
N PHE A 20 -24.12 -30.22 -22.81
CA PHE A 20 -24.18 -29.26 -21.71
C PHE A 20 -23.30 -29.66 -20.51
N ILE A 21 -22.91 -30.91 -20.36
CA ILE A 21 -22.07 -31.39 -19.26
C ILE A 21 -20.57 -31.16 -19.57
N SER A 22 -20.18 -30.92 -20.83
CA SER A 22 -18.79 -30.64 -21.23
C SER A 22 -18.36 -29.15 -21.09
N ALA A 23 -19.27 -28.29 -20.63
CA ALA A 23 -18.96 -26.86 -20.32
C ALA A 23 -18.48 -26.65 -18.88
N CYS A 24 -18.00 -27.69 -18.18
CA CYS A 24 -17.17 -27.51 -16.99
C CYS A 24 -15.86 -26.89 -17.45
N GLY A 25 -15.70 -25.57 -17.23
CA GLY A 25 -14.46 -24.85 -17.46
C GLY A 25 -13.30 -25.63 -16.85
N LYS A 26 -12.16 -25.66 -17.54
CA LYS A 26 -10.93 -26.23 -17.00
C LYS A 26 -10.78 -25.73 -15.56
N PRO A 27 -10.50 -26.59 -14.58
CA PRO A 27 -10.26 -26.13 -13.24
C PRO A 27 -9.14 -25.07 -13.33
N THR A 28 -9.46 -23.83 -12.95
CA THR A 28 -8.45 -22.78 -12.88
C THR A 28 -7.39 -23.26 -11.90
N GLN A 29 -6.14 -23.31 -12.33
CA GLN A 29 -5.06 -23.69 -11.42
C GLN A 29 -5.13 -22.81 -10.17
N PRO A 30 -4.96 -23.40 -8.97
CA PRO A 30 -4.88 -22.63 -7.75
C PRO A 30 -3.81 -21.54 -7.92
N HIS A 31 -4.19 -20.29 -7.67
CA HIS A 31 -3.30 -19.15 -7.77
C HIS A 31 -3.38 -18.32 -6.49
N LEU A 32 -2.38 -17.47 -6.28
CA LEU A 32 -2.33 -16.48 -5.22
C LEU A 32 -2.69 -15.11 -5.83
N THR A 33 -3.52 -14.33 -5.16
CA THR A 33 -3.89 -12.99 -5.60
C THR A 33 -3.25 -11.94 -4.71
N ILE A 34 -2.36 -11.11 -5.29
CA ILE A 34 -1.67 -10.02 -4.59
C ILE A 34 -2.31 -8.68 -4.96
N GLY A 35 -2.65 -7.89 -3.95
CA GLY A 35 -3.20 -6.55 -4.13
C GLY A 35 -2.24 -5.42 -3.86
N SER A 36 -2.60 -4.20 -4.29
CA SER A 36 -1.94 -2.96 -3.86
C SER A 36 -2.93 -1.83 -3.63
N LYS A 37 -2.53 -0.89 -2.77
CA LYS A 37 -3.14 0.44 -2.74
C LYS A 37 -2.80 1.22 -4.02
N PHE A 38 -3.33 2.46 -4.15
CA PHE A 38 -3.33 3.24 -5.39
C PHE A 38 -2.11 4.15 -5.59
N PHE A 39 -0.99 3.94 -4.90
CA PHE A 39 0.23 4.73 -5.06
C PHE A 39 1.45 3.87 -5.41
N THR A 40 2.45 4.49 -6.03
CA THR A 40 3.60 3.85 -6.69
C THR A 40 4.32 2.83 -5.82
N GLU A 41 4.67 3.18 -4.60
CA GLU A 41 5.35 2.25 -3.68
C GLU A 41 4.58 0.94 -3.48
N GLN A 42 3.27 1.03 -3.31
CA GLN A 42 2.43 -0.15 -3.11
C GLN A 42 2.37 -1.04 -4.36
N VAL A 43 2.40 -0.44 -5.56
CA VAL A 43 2.47 -1.19 -6.82
C VAL A 43 3.83 -1.88 -6.96
N ILE A 44 4.93 -1.20 -6.61
CA ILE A 44 6.29 -1.76 -6.57
C ILE A 44 6.35 -2.94 -5.59
N LEU A 45 5.81 -2.78 -4.38
CA LEU A 45 5.81 -3.83 -3.35
C LEU A 45 4.96 -5.04 -3.75
N ALA A 46 3.80 -4.82 -4.36
CA ALA A 46 2.97 -5.91 -4.87
C ALA A 46 3.69 -6.69 -5.98
N GLU A 47 4.38 -6.00 -6.90
CA GLU A 47 5.17 -6.64 -7.94
C GLU A 47 6.41 -7.36 -7.38
N LEU A 48 7.06 -6.80 -6.36
CA LEU A 48 8.17 -7.45 -5.67
C LEU A 48 7.74 -8.77 -5.03
N LEU A 49 6.64 -8.75 -4.28
CA LEU A 49 6.05 -9.95 -3.70
C LEU A 49 5.73 -10.98 -4.79
N ALA A 50 5.09 -10.54 -5.88
CA ALA A 50 4.69 -11.42 -6.95
C ALA A 50 5.90 -12.09 -7.63
N GLN A 51 6.88 -11.31 -8.09
CA GLN A 51 8.07 -11.85 -8.73
C GLN A 51 8.89 -12.74 -7.79
N HIS A 52 8.96 -12.38 -6.50
CA HIS A 52 9.73 -13.17 -5.54
C HIS A 52 9.05 -14.53 -5.26
N ILE A 53 7.74 -14.54 -5.02
CA ILE A 53 6.97 -15.76 -4.80
C ILE A 53 7.04 -16.67 -6.04
N GLU A 54 6.84 -16.12 -7.25
CA GLU A 54 6.94 -16.89 -8.51
C GLU A 54 8.34 -17.51 -8.70
N ALA A 55 9.40 -16.82 -8.27
CA ALA A 55 10.77 -17.33 -8.41
C ALA A 55 11.16 -18.36 -7.34
N ARG A 56 10.57 -18.27 -6.15
CA ARG A 56 10.89 -19.15 -5.01
C ARG A 56 9.98 -20.37 -4.90
N THR A 57 8.83 -20.28 -5.54
CA THR A 57 7.80 -21.32 -5.50
C THR A 57 7.27 -21.58 -6.90
N ASN A 58 6.36 -22.53 -7.06
CA ASN A 58 5.65 -22.75 -8.31
C ASN A 58 4.21 -22.20 -8.27
N ILE A 59 3.92 -21.26 -7.37
CA ILE A 59 2.59 -20.68 -7.19
C ILE A 59 2.36 -19.63 -8.29
N PRO A 60 1.35 -19.79 -9.16
CA PRO A 60 0.97 -18.73 -10.09
C PRO A 60 0.42 -17.53 -9.30
N VAL A 61 0.84 -16.31 -9.67
CA VAL A 61 0.43 -15.07 -8.99
C VAL A 61 -0.39 -14.18 -9.92
N VAL A 62 -1.57 -13.79 -9.45
CA VAL A 62 -2.41 -12.76 -10.08
C VAL A 62 -2.20 -11.43 -9.35
N ARG A 63 -1.92 -10.37 -10.11
CA ARG A 63 -1.70 -9.02 -9.60
C ARG A 63 -2.98 -8.20 -9.75
N LYS A 64 -3.48 -7.65 -8.65
CA LYS A 64 -4.60 -6.68 -8.61
C LYS A 64 -4.12 -5.39 -7.97
N THR A 65 -3.51 -4.54 -8.77
CA THR A 65 -2.91 -3.28 -8.30
C THR A 65 -3.87 -2.09 -8.42
N ASN A 66 -3.54 -0.98 -7.74
CA ASN A 66 -4.30 0.29 -7.78
C ASN A 66 -5.78 0.15 -7.37
N LEU A 67 -6.08 -0.67 -6.36
CA LEU A 67 -7.46 -0.96 -5.94
C LEU A 67 -8.12 0.19 -5.16
N GLY A 68 -7.33 1.08 -4.57
CA GLY A 68 -7.82 2.18 -3.75
C GLY A 68 -7.06 2.33 -2.45
N GLY A 69 -7.66 2.99 -1.47
CA GLY A 69 -7.05 3.24 -0.15
C GLY A 69 -7.11 2.05 0.80
N THR A 70 -6.56 2.27 1.99
CA THR A 70 -6.37 1.27 3.06
C THR A 70 -7.61 0.42 3.34
N LEU A 71 -8.76 1.05 3.61
CA LEU A 71 -9.96 0.31 4.02
C LEU A 71 -10.54 -0.53 2.89
N LEU A 72 -10.40 -0.08 1.64
CA LEU A 72 -10.89 -0.85 0.48
C LEU A 72 -10.04 -2.11 0.25
N VAL A 73 -8.70 -1.96 0.30
CA VAL A 73 -7.78 -3.09 0.12
C VAL A 73 -7.90 -4.08 1.27
N HIS A 74 -8.01 -3.59 2.51
CA HIS A 74 -8.25 -4.44 3.68
C HIS A 74 -9.57 -5.23 3.56
N LYS A 75 -10.65 -4.58 3.11
CA LYS A 75 -11.93 -5.26 2.86
C LYS A 75 -11.81 -6.34 1.78
N ALA A 76 -11.08 -6.08 0.70
CA ALA A 76 -10.82 -7.07 -0.35
C ALA A 76 -10.01 -8.28 0.15
N LEU A 77 -9.09 -8.06 1.10
CA LEU A 77 -8.37 -9.15 1.79
C LEU A 77 -9.32 -9.98 2.66
N LEU A 78 -10.20 -9.34 3.43
CA LEU A 78 -11.17 -10.03 4.28
C LEU A 78 -12.19 -10.86 3.48
N SER A 79 -12.65 -10.34 2.32
CA SER A 79 -13.59 -11.06 1.45
C SER A 79 -12.95 -12.23 0.70
N GLY A 80 -11.63 -12.29 0.60
CA GLY A 80 -10.89 -13.28 -0.17
C GLY A 80 -10.73 -12.93 -1.66
N ASP A 81 -11.02 -11.69 -2.04
CA ASP A 81 -10.69 -11.16 -3.37
C ASP A 81 -9.18 -10.96 -3.55
N LEU A 82 -8.47 -10.84 -2.43
CA LEU A 82 -7.02 -10.83 -2.31
C LEU A 82 -6.57 -11.90 -1.32
N ASP A 83 -5.36 -12.41 -1.48
CA ASP A 83 -4.70 -13.32 -0.54
C ASP A 83 -3.65 -12.61 0.30
N LEU A 84 -2.98 -11.59 -0.26
CA LEU A 84 -2.03 -10.75 0.48
C LEU A 84 -1.84 -9.37 -0.17
N TYR A 85 -1.35 -8.42 0.62
CA TYR A 85 -0.85 -7.11 0.22
C TYR A 85 0.14 -6.59 1.26
N VAL A 86 0.85 -5.48 0.98
CA VAL A 86 1.70 -4.80 1.98
C VAL A 86 0.90 -3.70 2.67
N GLU A 87 0.97 -3.66 4.00
CA GLU A 87 0.42 -2.60 4.83
C GLU A 87 1.52 -2.01 5.70
N TYR A 88 1.23 -0.90 6.36
CA TYR A 88 2.13 -0.27 7.31
C TYR A 88 1.58 -0.42 8.73
N THR A 89 2.44 -0.74 9.69
CA THR A 89 2.03 -1.06 11.07
C THR A 89 1.23 0.06 11.73
N GLY A 90 1.65 1.32 11.59
CA GLY A 90 0.92 2.48 12.09
C GLY A 90 -0.45 2.67 11.43
N THR A 91 -0.54 2.43 10.10
CA THR A 91 -1.82 2.46 9.38
C THR A 91 -2.76 1.35 9.84
N ALA A 92 -2.24 0.14 10.00
CA ALA A 92 -3.00 -1.00 10.51
C ALA A 92 -3.58 -0.71 11.91
N LEU A 93 -2.77 -0.07 12.79
CA LEU A 93 -3.19 0.32 14.13
C LEU A 93 -4.25 1.42 14.11
N THR A 94 -3.95 2.54 13.44
CA THR A 94 -4.77 3.76 13.57
C THR A 94 -6.00 3.74 12.66
N ALA A 95 -5.88 3.30 11.41
CA ALA A 95 -6.97 3.34 10.44
C ALA A 95 -7.83 2.06 10.42
N VAL A 96 -7.24 0.89 10.64
CA VAL A 96 -7.98 -0.39 10.58
C VAL A 96 -8.48 -0.81 11.96
N LEU A 97 -7.60 -0.85 12.96
CA LEU A 97 -7.96 -1.22 14.32
C LEU A 97 -8.64 -0.07 15.08
N ASN A 98 -8.46 1.18 14.61
CA ASN A 98 -8.97 2.40 15.25
C ASN A 98 -8.46 2.56 16.68
N GLU A 99 -7.15 2.35 16.87
CA GLU A 99 -6.46 2.42 18.15
C GLU A 99 -5.36 3.48 18.14
N SER A 100 -5.03 4.03 19.32
CA SER A 100 -3.93 4.97 19.51
C SER A 100 -2.60 4.24 19.70
N PRO A 101 -1.45 4.82 19.28
CA PRO A 101 -0.14 4.21 19.44
C PRO A 101 0.41 4.21 20.88
N ASP A 102 -0.15 4.98 21.81
CA ASP A 102 0.16 5.02 23.26
C ASP A 102 1.65 5.13 23.62
N ASN A 103 2.46 5.84 22.79
CA ASN A 103 3.92 5.95 22.86
C ASN A 103 4.66 4.60 22.75
N GLU A 104 4.06 3.61 22.12
CA GLU A 104 4.70 2.32 21.81
C GLU A 104 5.78 2.48 20.74
N ASP A 105 6.85 1.71 20.88
CA ASP A 105 7.88 1.59 19.84
C ASP A 105 7.43 0.69 18.67
N ALA A 106 8.25 0.62 17.61
CA ALA A 106 7.94 -0.14 16.40
C ALA A 106 7.67 -1.63 16.68
N ALA A 107 8.46 -2.24 17.57
CA ALA A 107 8.33 -3.65 17.90
C ALA A 107 7.05 -3.94 18.71
N GLN A 108 6.67 -3.03 19.59
CA GLN A 108 5.44 -3.11 20.38
C GLN A 108 4.21 -2.97 19.48
N ILE A 109 4.19 -1.97 18.59
CA ILE A 109 3.11 -1.77 17.61
C ILE A 109 3.00 -2.98 16.68
N PHE A 110 4.11 -3.46 16.10
CA PHE A 110 4.12 -4.66 15.27
C PHE A 110 3.52 -5.87 16.00
N GLY A 111 3.97 -6.14 17.23
CA GLY A 111 3.47 -7.25 18.04
C GLY A 111 1.98 -7.14 18.37
N ARG A 112 1.50 -5.92 18.67
CA ARG A 112 0.07 -5.65 18.94
C ARG A 112 -0.79 -5.85 17.70
N VAL A 113 -0.39 -5.27 16.58
CA VAL A 113 -1.11 -5.40 15.30
C VAL A 113 -1.14 -6.86 14.85
N ARG A 114 0.00 -7.56 14.87
CA ARG A 114 0.09 -8.98 14.50
C ARG A 114 -0.88 -9.86 15.29
N ARG A 115 -0.91 -9.70 16.61
CA ARG A 115 -1.85 -10.44 17.47
C ARG A 115 -3.30 -10.15 17.13
N GLN A 116 -3.69 -8.87 17.05
CA GLN A 116 -5.07 -8.50 16.78
C GLN A 116 -5.56 -8.87 15.39
N TYR A 117 -4.70 -8.77 14.36
CA TYR A 117 -5.01 -9.19 13.01
C TYR A 117 -5.25 -10.70 12.93
N SER A 118 -4.44 -11.49 13.65
CA SER A 118 -4.64 -12.94 13.74
C SER A 118 -5.95 -13.29 14.43
N GLU A 119 -6.22 -12.69 15.60
CA GLU A 119 -7.39 -13.00 16.43
C GLU A 119 -8.70 -12.50 15.81
N ARG A 120 -8.72 -11.27 15.27
CA ARG A 120 -9.96 -10.63 14.80
C ARG A 120 -10.28 -10.90 13.34
N PHE A 121 -9.25 -11.09 12.51
CA PHE A 121 -9.40 -11.13 11.05
C PHE A 121 -8.91 -12.42 10.40
N HIS A 122 -8.25 -13.31 11.14
CA HIS A 122 -7.58 -14.50 10.58
C HIS A 122 -6.54 -14.14 9.51
N LEU A 123 -5.78 -13.07 9.78
CA LEU A 123 -4.68 -12.57 8.97
C LEU A 123 -3.37 -12.73 9.73
N ASP A 124 -2.31 -13.11 9.02
CA ASP A 124 -0.95 -13.16 9.55
C ASP A 124 -0.13 -11.97 9.02
N LEU A 125 0.69 -11.37 9.87
CA LEU A 125 1.69 -10.39 9.48
C LEU A 125 3.03 -11.11 9.33
N SER A 126 3.63 -11.02 8.15
CA SER A 126 5.02 -11.42 7.97
C SER A 126 5.96 -10.43 8.64
N GLU A 127 7.25 -10.78 8.74
CA GLU A 127 8.26 -9.88 9.30
C GLU A 127 8.41 -8.61 8.45
N PRO A 128 8.79 -7.47 9.06
CA PRO A 128 8.97 -6.19 8.35
C PRO A 128 9.98 -6.29 7.21
N LEU A 129 9.72 -5.57 6.13
CA LEU A 129 10.56 -5.54 4.92
C LEU A 129 11.89 -4.79 5.13
N GLY A 130 12.01 -3.97 6.18
CA GLY A 130 13.24 -3.26 6.56
C GLY A 130 13.19 -1.74 6.37
N PHE A 131 12.04 -1.19 6.10
CA PHE A 131 11.81 0.27 6.03
C PHE A 131 10.43 0.63 6.60
N GLU A 132 10.33 1.88 7.00
CA GLU A 132 9.06 2.51 7.34
C GLU A 132 8.68 3.56 6.29
N ASN A 133 7.40 3.83 6.15
CA ASN A 133 6.87 4.89 5.31
C ASN A 133 5.85 5.72 6.10
N THR A 134 6.37 6.71 6.83
CA THR A 134 5.56 7.66 7.60
C THR A 134 5.06 8.81 6.73
N PHE A 135 4.04 9.52 7.20
CA PHE A 135 3.66 10.79 6.58
C PHE A 135 4.78 11.83 6.69
N ALA A 136 5.03 12.52 5.59
CA ALA A 136 6.02 13.59 5.49
C ALA A 136 5.35 14.90 5.09
N MET A 137 5.53 15.93 5.91
CA MET A 137 5.08 17.28 5.58
C MET A 137 6.14 17.95 4.74
N VAL A 138 5.85 18.16 3.46
CA VAL A 138 6.82 18.58 2.44
C VAL A 138 6.55 20.00 1.99
N ILE A 139 7.60 20.80 1.93
CA ILE A 139 7.61 22.20 1.51
C ILE A 139 8.70 22.46 0.46
N ARG A 140 8.63 23.58 -0.24
CA ARG A 140 9.70 24.00 -1.16
C ARG A 140 10.98 24.34 -0.41
N GLN A 141 12.13 23.95 -0.96
CA GLN A 141 13.45 24.23 -0.35
C GLN A 141 13.69 25.73 -0.13
N ASN A 142 13.27 26.58 -1.07
CA ASN A 142 13.41 28.04 -0.94
C ASN A 142 12.62 28.58 0.27
N ASP A 143 11.42 28.07 0.51
CA ASP A 143 10.59 28.50 1.64
C ASP A 143 11.21 28.02 2.96
N ALA A 144 11.70 26.77 3.00
CA ALA A 144 12.43 26.23 4.16
C ALA A 144 13.63 27.10 4.54
N GLN A 145 14.41 27.54 3.57
CA GLN A 145 15.61 28.38 3.79
C GLN A 145 15.24 29.80 4.18
N THR A 146 14.32 30.43 3.45
CA THR A 146 13.97 31.85 3.65
C THR A 146 13.23 32.07 4.96
N LEU A 147 12.38 31.15 5.36
CA LEU A 147 11.56 31.23 6.57
C LEU A 147 12.17 30.44 7.75
N HIS A 148 13.35 29.85 7.55
CA HIS A 148 14.09 29.06 8.56
C HIS A 148 13.27 27.89 9.14
N LEU A 149 12.49 27.21 8.30
CA LEU A 149 11.63 26.08 8.69
C LEU A 149 12.42 24.78 8.69
N ARG A 150 12.46 24.09 9.81
CA ARG A 150 13.13 22.80 9.98
C ARG A 150 12.19 21.71 10.51
N THR A 151 11.29 22.11 11.40
CA THR A 151 10.40 21.20 12.13
C THR A 151 8.94 21.53 11.85
N MET A 152 8.04 20.58 12.11
CA MET A 152 6.60 20.83 12.00
C MET A 152 6.12 21.90 12.97
N SER A 153 6.77 22.08 14.13
CA SER A 153 6.46 23.18 15.06
C SER A 153 6.73 24.56 14.49
N ASP A 154 7.71 24.70 13.56
CA ASP A 154 8.02 25.98 12.94
C ASP A 154 6.92 26.46 11.98
N LEU A 155 6.00 25.59 11.61
CA LEU A 155 4.89 25.90 10.69
C LEU A 155 3.80 26.75 11.37
N ALA A 156 3.63 26.68 12.69
CA ALA A 156 2.50 27.31 13.40
C ALA A 156 2.35 28.82 13.14
N PRO A 157 3.43 29.66 13.16
CA PRO A 157 3.29 31.10 12.93
C PRO A 157 3.01 31.48 11.47
N ILE A 158 3.26 30.56 10.51
CA ILE A 158 3.08 30.84 9.09
C ILE A 158 1.85 30.16 8.47
N ALA A 159 1.36 29.09 9.08
CA ALA A 159 0.17 28.34 8.64
C ALA A 159 -1.04 29.24 8.33
N PRO A 160 -1.33 30.36 9.08
CA PRO A 160 -2.45 31.24 8.73
C PRO A 160 -2.36 31.93 7.36
N LYS A 161 -1.21 31.87 6.70
CA LYS A 161 -1.00 32.44 5.36
C LYS A 161 -0.84 31.35 4.29
N TRP A 162 -0.78 30.10 4.67
CA TRP A 162 -0.46 28.97 3.81
C TRP A 162 -1.67 28.13 3.46
N HIS A 163 -1.62 27.49 2.29
CA HIS A 163 -2.58 26.52 1.81
C HIS A 163 -1.96 25.14 1.84
N ALA A 164 -2.65 24.19 2.47
CA ALA A 164 -2.23 22.80 2.51
C ALA A 164 -2.83 21.99 1.35
N GLY A 165 -2.05 21.10 0.77
CA GLY A 165 -2.49 20.06 -0.17
C GLY A 165 -2.40 18.70 0.49
N VAL A 166 -3.46 17.88 0.41
CA VAL A 166 -3.50 16.57 1.07
C VAL A 166 -4.20 15.53 0.20
N GLY A 167 -3.84 14.25 0.41
CA GLY A 167 -4.59 13.13 -0.14
C GLY A 167 -5.88 12.86 0.66
N TYR A 168 -6.84 12.17 0.04
CA TYR A 168 -8.15 11.84 0.64
C TYR A 168 -8.01 11.11 1.98
N GLU A 169 -7.14 10.09 2.07
CA GLU A 169 -6.96 9.34 3.32
C GLU A 169 -6.38 10.21 4.44
N PHE A 170 -5.41 11.08 4.14
CA PHE A 170 -4.83 11.97 5.15
C PHE A 170 -5.84 12.98 5.71
N LEU A 171 -6.82 13.38 4.91
CA LEU A 171 -7.90 14.25 5.39
C LEU A 171 -8.79 13.56 6.43
N GLU A 172 -9.06 12.27 6.25
CA GLU A 172 -10.11 11.55 7.01
C GLU A 172 -9.55 10.69 8.16
N ARG A 173 -8.30 10.29 8.10
CA ARG A 173 -7.70 9.37 9.08
C ARG A 173 -7.54 10.02 10.46
N PRO A 174 -7.66 9.24 11.55
CA PRO A 174 -7.43 9.75 12.92
C PRO A 174 -6.02 10.31 13.12
N ASP A 175 -5.00 9.67 12.50
CA ASP A 175 -3.59 10.10 12.47
C ASP A 175 -3.27 11.07 11.32
N GLY A 176 -4.29 11.59 10.63
CA GLY A 176 -4.16 12.48 9.49
C GLY A 176 -4.25 13.97 9.83
N PHE A 177 -4.78 14.75 8.87
CA PHE A 177 -4.79 16.22 8.90
C PHE A 177 -5.41 16.82 10.18
N PRO A 178 -6.58 16.36 10.70
CA PRO A 178 -7.17 16.95 11.89
C PRO A 178 -6.29 16.78 13.13
N GLY A 179 -5.79 15.58 13.38
CA GLY A 179 -4.96 15.28 14.53
C GLY A 179 -3.58 15.95 14.45
N TRP A 180 -2.94 15.92 13.28
CA TRP A 180 -1.69 16.61 13.02
C TRP A 180 -1.81 18.12 13.22
N SER A 181 -2.85 18.76 12.64
CA SER A 181 -3.08 20.20 12.79
C SER A 181 -3.32 20.57 14.26
N ALA A 182 -4.08 19.77 15.00
CA ALA A 182 -4.32 19.99 16.43
C ALA A 182 -3.02 19.84 17.26
N ARG A 183 -2.22 18.80 17.00
CA ARG A 183 -0.96 18.53 17.71
C ARG A 183 0.04 19.65 17.60
N TYR A 184 0.15 20.24 16.39
CA TYR A 184 1.10 21.30 16.06
C TYR A 184 0.49 22.72 16.12
N ASN A 185 -0.77 22.85 16.56
CA ASN A 185 -1.51 24.12 16.61
C ASN A 185 -1.50 24.86 15.26
N LEU A 186 -1.77 24.15 14.17
CA LEU A 186 -1.75 24.70 12.82
C LEU A 186 -3.15 25.19 12.41
N HIS A 187 -3.21 26.45 12.03
CA HIS A 187 -4.44 27.10 11.56
C HIS A 187 -4.20 27.62 10.14
N PHE A 188 -4.47 26.81 9.13
CA PHE A 188 -4.26 27.20 7.73
C PHE A 188 -5.22 28.27 7.26
N ALA A 189 -4.84 28.98 6.18
CA ALA A 189 -5.63 30.07 5.58
C ALA A 189 -7.03 29.62 5.12
N ALA A 190 -7.16 28.35 4.73
CA ALA A 190 -8.40 27.74 4.25
C ALA A 190 -8.38 26.22 4.56
N PRO A 191 -9.51 25.51 4.44
CA PRO A 191 -9.52 24.06 4.41
C PRO A 191 -8.51 23.51 3.38
N PRO A 192 -7.88 22.34 3.64
CA PRO A 192 -6.86 21.81 2.73
C PRO A 192 -7.44 21.49 1.34
N ASN A 193 -6.63 21.70 0.31
CA ASN A 193 -6.93 21.27 -1.04
C ASN A 193 -6.73 19.75 -1.13
N VAL A 194 -7.83 19.03 -1.42
CA VAL A 194 -7.79 17.56 -1.51
C VAL A 194 -7.56 17.16 -2.97
N MET A 195 -6.56 16.31 -3.20
CA MET A 195 -6.20 15.84 -4.54
C MET A 195 -5.56 14.46 -4.52
N ASP A 196 -5.39 13.86 -5.71
CA ASP A 196 -4.66 12.61 -5.84
C ASP A 196 -3.18 12.78 -5.43
N LEU A 197 -2.59 11.76 -4.81
CA LEU A 197 -1.21 11.80 -4.30
C LEU A 197 -0.19 12.16 -5.40
N GLY A 198 -0.37 11.67 -6.61
CA GLY A 198 0.48 11.98 -7.76
C GLY A 198 0.46 13.46 -8.20
N LEU A 199 -0.51 14.25 -7.77
CA LEU A 199 -0.63 15.68 -8.09
C LEU A 199 -0.05 16.60 -7.01
N LEU A 200 0.13 16.10 -5.78
CA LEU A 200 0.55 16.92 -4.62
C LEU A 200 1.85 17.69 -4.86
N TYR A 201 2.89 16.98 -5.31
CA TYR A 201 4.20 17.60 -5.54
C TYR A 201 4.20 18.59 -6.68
N ARG A 202 3.39 18.34 -7.72
CA ARG A 202 3.19 19.28 -8.82
C ARG A 202 2.51 20.56 -8.34
N ALA A 203 1.44 20.43 -7.56
CA ALA A 203 0.73 21.56 -6.97
C ALA A 203 1.64 22.40 -6.05
N LEU A 204 2.56 21.74 -5.31
CA LEU A 204 3.55 22.41 -4.47
C LEU A 204 4.57 23.20 -5.31
N VAL A 205 5.15 22.60 -6.35
CA VAL A 205 6.13 23.22 -7.24
C VAL A 205 5.50 24.37 -8.03
N ASP A 206 4.27 24.22 -8.49
CA ASP A 206 3.51 25.22 -9.25
C ASP A 206 2.89 26.32 -8.33
N HIS A 207 3.24 26.36 -7.04
CA HIS A 207 2.75 27.34 -6.04
C HIS A 207 1.22 27.38 -5.88
N GLN A 208 0.52 26.29 -6.18
CA GLN A 208 -0.94 26.16 -5.93
C GLN A 208 -1.23 25.88 -4.46
N VAL A 209 -0.27 25.26 -3.76
CA VAL A 209 -0.27 25.04 -2.31
C VAL A 209 1.12 25.34 -1.76
N ASP A 210 1.25 25.50 -0.43
CA ASP A 210 2.50 25.87 0.22
C ASP A 210 3.14 24.71 0.99
N ILE A 211 2.35 23.72 1.36
CA ILE A 211 2.77 22.50 2.03
C ILE A 211 1.91 21.33 1.54
N VAL A 212 2.50 20.15 1.42
CA VAL A 212 1.76 18.92 1.10
C VAL A 212 2.06 17.81 2.11
N ALA A 213 1.07 16.96 2.34
CA ALA A 213 1.24 15.72 3.06
C ALA A 213 1.60 14.61 2.07
N GLY A 214 2.89 14.30 1.95
CA GLY A 214 3.44 13.17 1.20
C GLY A 214 3.86 12.03 2.10
N ASN A 215 4.76 11.19 1.59
CA ASN A 215 5.30 10.04 2.32
C ASN A 215 6.83 10.13 2.40
N SER A 216 7.43 9.63 3.48
CA SER A 216 8.88 9.74 3.73
C SER A 216 9.75 8.99 2.70
N THR A 217 9.17 8.08 1.96
CA THR A 217 9.82 7.30 0.89
C THR A 217 9.54 7.82 -0.52
N ASP A 218 8.80 8.93 -0.66
CA ASP A 218 8.48 9.47 -1.99
C ASP A 218 9.74 10.00 -2.70
N GLY A 219 10.06 9.43 -3.85
CA GLY A 219 11.26 9.77 -4.63
C GLY A 219 11.21 11.17 -5.26
N LEU A 220 10.02 11.75 -5.38
CA LEU A 220 9.85 13.12 -5.91
C LEU A 220 10.34 14.21 -4.95
N ILE A 221 10.47 13.92 -3.65
CA ILE A 221 11.01 14.90 -2.69
C ILE A 221 12.42 15.31 -3.10
N ASP A 222 13.30 14.33 -3.33
CA ASP A 222 14.69 14.58 -3.74
C ASP A 222 14.76 15.10 -5.19
N SER A 223 14.00 14.49 -6.11
CA SER A 223 14.04 14.82 -7.54
C SER A 223 13.58 16.25 -7.85
N LEU A 224 12.67 16.80 -7.04
CA LEU A 224 12.13 18.15 -7.18
C LEU A 224 12.78 19.16 -6.21
N HIS A 225 13.84 18.77 -5.51
CA HIS A 225 14.52 19.59 -4.51
C HIS A 225 13.57 20.17 -3.45
N LEU A 226 12.71 19.30 -2.90
CA LEU A 226 11.78 19.62 -1.84
C LEU A 226 12.35 19.22 -0.47
N VAL A 227 11.74 19.66 0.60
CA VAL A 227 12.19 19.41 1.98
C VAL A 227 11.02 18.86 2.79
N ALA A 228 11.20 17.70 3.39
CA ALA A 228 10.33 17.22 4.45
C ALA A 228 10.75 17.85 5.78
N VAL A 229 9.82 18.50 6.47
CA VAL A 229 10.09 19.08 7.81
C VAL A 229 9.97 17.99 8.88
N GLU A 230 10.82 18.07 9.91
CA GLU A 230 10.95 17.08 10.96
C GLU A 230 9.71 17.03 11.87
N ASP A 231 9.21 15.83 12.18
CA ASP A 231 8.19 15.56 13.20
C ASP A 231 8.81 15.63 14.61
N ASN A 232 9.12 16.83 15.09
CA ASN A 232 9.83 17.05 16.36
C ASN A 232 8.99 16.79 17.63
N LEU A 233 7.69 16.58 17.50
CA LEU A 233 6.81 16.16 18.59
C LEU A 233 6.41 14.68 18.53
N HIS A 234 7.00 13.93 17.58
CA HIS A 234 6.74 12.50 17.38
C HIS A 234 5.23 12.17 17.33
N TYR A 235 4.53 12.92 16.48
CA TYR A 235 3.08 12.75 16.33
C TYR A 235 2.73 11.45 15.59
N PHE A 236 3.49 11.14 14.55
CA PHE A 236 3.27 9.96 13.75
C PHE A 236 3.87 8.71 14.42
N PRO A 237 3.11 7.61 14.53
CA PRO A 237 3.67 6.35 15.01
C PRO A 237 4.65 5.74 14.00
N PRO A 238 5.39 4.69 14.37
CA PRO A 238 6.13 3.87 13.40
C PRO A 238 5.22 3.23 12.36
N TYR A 239 5.66 3.24 11.09
CA TYR A 239 4.94 2.69 9.94
C TYR A 239 5.80 1.68 9.19
N ASP A 240 6.23 0.60 9.86
CA ASP A 240 6.98 -0.48 9.22
C ASP A 240 6.15 -1.13 8.12
N ALA A 241 6.74 -1.30 6.94
CA ALA A 241 6.12 -2.00 5.82
C ALA A 241 6.11 -3.51 6.07
N VAL A 242 4.91 -4.12 6.11
CA VAL A 242 4.72 -5.54 6.43
C VAL A 242 3.77 -6.22 5.45
N PRO A 243 4.13 -7.39 4.88
CA PRO A 243 3.17 -8.19 4.13
C PRO A 243 2.10 -8.76 5.07
N ILE A 244 0.83 -8.54 4.72
CA ILE A 244 -0.32 -9.13 5.41
C ILE A 244 -0.93 -10.21 4.53
N VAL A 245 -1.11 -11.40 5.08
CA VAL A 245 -1.53 -12.60 4.35
C VAL A 245 -2.69 -13.30 5.06
N ARG A 246 -3.64 -13.82 4.31
CA ARG A 246 -4.74 -14.62 4.85
C ARG A 246 -4.25 -15.97 5.36
N HIS A 247 -4.74 -16.43 6.51
CA HIS A 247 -4.45 -17.78 7.01
C HIS A 247 -4.80 -18.85 5.96
N ALA A 248 -5.94 -18.72 5.28
CA ALA A 248 -6.35 -19.64 4.22
C ALA A 248 -5.36 -19.73 3.04
N ALA A 249 -4.65 -18.63 2.71
CA ALA A 249 -3.61 -18.66 1.69
C ALA A 249 -2.37 -19.42 2.17
N LEU A 250 -1.98 -19.25 3.43
CA LEU A 250 -0.86 -19.98 4.04
C LEU A 250 -1.13 -21.48 4.24
N GLU A 251 -2.40 -21.85 4.47
CA GLU A 251 -2.82 -23.25 4.52
C GLU A 251 -2.81 -23.88 3.12
N LYS A 252 -3.26 -23.15 2.12
CA LYS A 252 -3.30 -23.59 0.72
C LYS A 252 -1.92 -23.70 0.08
N PHE A 253 -1.00 -22.80 0.47
CA PHE A 253 0.36 -22.68 -0.06
C PHE A 253 1.37 -22.57 1.10
N PRO A 254 1.73 -23.69 1.77
CA PRO A 254 2.61 -23.66 2.94
C PRO A 254 4.01 -23.06 2.67
N GLU A 255 4.53 -23.20 1.45
CA GLU A 255 5.82 -22.64 1.00
C GLU A 255 5.83 -21.10 0.95
N LEU A 256 4.66 -20.46 0.95
CA LEU A 256 4.52 -19.01 0.97
C LEU A 256 5.17 -18.39 2.23
N ARG A 257 5.13 -19.07 3.38
CA ARG A 257 5.76 -18.58 4.62
C ARG A 257 7.26 -18.37 4.45
N ALA A 258 7.96 -19.34 3.84
CA ALA A 258 9.39 -19.23 3.60
C ALA A 258 9.72 -18.12 2.59
N ALA A 259 8.95 -18.02 1.51
CA ALA A 259 9.14 -16.98 0.52
C ALA A 259 8.93 -15.57 1.09
N LEU A 260 7.95 -15.37 1.97
CA LEU A 260 7.74 -14.07 2.63
C LEU A 260 8.85 -13.77 3.66
N ALA A 261 9.32 -14.78 4.40
CA ALA A 261 10.40 -14.62 5.37
C ALA A 261 11.74 -14.20 4.70
N ASP A 262 12.00 -14.65 3.48
CA ASP A 262 13.20 -14.26 2.71
C ASP A 262 13.28 -12.73 2.47
N LEU A 263 12.16 -12.02 2.52
CA LEU A 263 12.09 -10.57 2.28
C LEU A 263 12.33 -9.73 3.55
N HIS A 264 12.46 -10.37 4.72
CA HIS A 264 12.72 -9.67 5.97
C HIS A 264 14.00 -8.81 5.89
N ASN A 265 13.88 -7.52 6.21
CA ASN A 265 14.97 -6.54 6.19
C ASN A 265 15.75 -6.45 4.85
N LYS A 266 15.08 -6.72 3.72
CA LYS A 266 15.73 -6.67 2.40
C LYS A 266 15.70 -5.30 1.73
N ILE A 267 14.88 -4.39 2.21
CA ILE A 267 14.70 -3.06 1.64
C ILE A 267 15.05 -2.01 2.69
N SER A 268 16.02 -1.16 2.43
CA SER A 268 16.26 0.02 3.26
C SER A 268 15.38 1.21 2.83
N PRO A 269 15.17 2.22 3.70
CA PRO A 269 14.43 3.42 3.33
C PRO A 269 15.01 4.15 2.10
N ALA A 270 16.34 4.19 1.97
CA ALA A 270 17.02 4.80 0.82
C ALA A 270 16.76 4.01 -0.48
N GLU A 271 16.76 2.68 -0.42
CA GLU A 271 16.45 1.85 -1.57
C GLU A 271 14.99 2.01 -1.99
N MET A 272 14.07 2.10 -1.04
CA MET A 272 12.66 2.30 -1.38
C MET A 272 12.44 3.66 -2.05
N ARG A 273 13.03 4.74 -1.53
CA ARG A 273 13.03 6.06 -2.21
C ARG A 273 13.58 5.98 -3.63
N HIS A 274 14.68 5.25 -3.81
CA HIS A 274 15.27 5.09 -5.14
C HIS A 274 14.36 4.31 -6.11
N LEU A 275 13.69 3.25 -5.63
CA LEU A 275 12.72 2.50 -6.43
C LEU A 275 11.52 3.38 -6.83
N ASN A 276 10.99 4.15 -5.90
CA ASN A 276 9.90 5.11 -6.16
C ASN A 276 10.35 6.17 -7.19
N ALA A 277 11.55 6.74 -7.05
CA ALA A 277 12.09 7.71 -8.00
C ALA A 277 12.24 7.15 -9.42
N GLN A 278 12.69 5.91 -9.57
CA GLN A 278 12.80 5.27 -10.90
C GLN A 278 11.45 5.15 -11.60
N VAL A 279 10.37 4.96 -10.86
CA VAL A 279 9.03 4.88 -11.43
C VAL A 279 8.41 6.26 -11.63
N ASP A 280 8.41 7.11 -10.59
CA ASP A 280 7.69 8.39 -10.60
C ASP A 280 8.43 9.49 -11.38
N ALA A 281 9.75 9.59 -11.23
CA ALA A 281 10.57 10.61 -11.89
C ALA A 281 11.09 10.12 -13.24
N ASP A 282 11.68 8.91 -13.29
CA ASP A 282 12.30 8.37 -14.51
C ASP A 282 11.30 7.65 -15.43
N GLN A 283 10.04 7.50 -15.03
CA GLN A 283 8.94 6.86 -15.80
C GLN A 283 9.28 5.42 -16.25
N ARG A 284 10.05 4.68 -15.43
CA ARG A 284 10.43 3.32 -15.74
C ARG A 284 9.31 2.33 -15.43
N ASP A 285 9.29 1.23 -16.19
CA ASP A 285 8.36 0.13 -15.98
C ASP A 285 8.59 -0.56 -14.62
N VAL A 286 7.52 -0.71 -13.83
CA VAL A 286 7.56 -1.26 -12.46
C VAL A 286 8.16 -2.66 -12.44
N ALA A 287 7.74 -3.55 -13.36
CA ALA A 287 8.22 -4.92 -13.37
C ALA A 287 9.72 -5.01 -13.71
N ALA A 288 10.22 -4.10 -14.56
CA ALA A 288 11.65 -4.00 -14.88
C ALA A 288 12.46 -3.46 -13.70
N VAL A 289 11.96 -2.43 -12.99
CA VAL A 289 12.58 -1.87 -11.79
C VAL A 289 12.71 -2.94 -10.70
N VAL A 290 11.63 -3.64 -10.42
CA VAL A 290 11.60 -4.72 -9.42
C VAL A 290 12.53 -5.87 -9.79
N ARG A 291 12.55 -6.30 -11.05
CA ARG A 291 13.46 -7.36 -11.52
C ARG A 291 14.92 -7.00 -11.32
N ALA A 292 15.30 -5.76 -11.63
CA ALA A 292 16.66 -5.26 -11.41
C ALA A 292 17.02 -5.21 -9.92
N PHE A 293 16.10 -4.74 -9.08
CA PHE A 293 16.28 -4.72 -7.62
C PHE A 293 16.46 -6.13 -7.05
N ARG A 294 15.60 -7.08 -7.41
CA ARG A 294 15.71 -8.47 -6.96
C ARG A 294 17.05 -9.08 -7.35
N ALA A 295 17.48 -8.85 -8.59
CA ALA A 295 18.80 -9.34 -9.06
C ALA A 295 19.96 -8.77 -8.23
N SER A 296 19.91 -7.48 -7.84
CA SER A 296 20.92 -6.84 -6.99
C SER A 296 20.97 -7.40 -5.58
N LYS A 297 19.85 -7.94 -5.08
CA LYS A 297 19.71 -8.53 -3.74
C LYS A 297 19.87 -10.04 -3.69
N ASN A 298 20.04 -10.70 -4.83
CA ASN A 298 20.02 -12.16 -4.97
C ASN A 298 18.72 -12.82 -4.46
N LEU A 299 17.59 -12.16 -4.73
CA LEU A 299 16.24 -12.61 -4.35
C LEU A 299 15.57 -13.44 -5.44
#